data_6e884d0790503d2e1497a561e4f72d2a
#
_entry.id   6e884d0790503d2e1497a561e4f72d2a
#
_cell.length_a   1.000
_cell.length_b   1.000
_cell.length_c   1.000
_cell.angle_alpha   90.00
_cell.angle_beta   90.00
_cell.angle_gamma   90.00
#
_symmetry.space_group_name_H-M   'P 1'
#
loop_
_entity.id
_entity.type
_entity.pdbx_description
1 polymer ?
#
loop_
_entity_poly.entity_id
_entity_poly.type
_entity_poly.pdbx_seq_one_letter_code
_entity_poly.pdbx_strand_id
1 'polypeptide(L)'
;MSLAWTIARRELRGGLKGFRVFLACLALGVAAIAAVGMVRAAIQQGLEDQGAILLGGDAQLEFTYRFATPEERAWMEANATAVSEIVDFRSMVLLGDDSALTQVKAVDSAYPLVGSVELDAGTLAEALAVVDGIPGAAMDRVLVDRLGLQRGDRFRMGTQDFRLGAVLLREPDSANGGFSLGPRTILRTDALAKSGLLAPGSLFETEYRLTVPAGTDLAALEARAEEAFRDAGMRWQDSREAAPGVERFVDRIGSFLILVGIAGLAVGGVGVQAAVRAYLDGKVATIATLKTLGAEGGLIFRIYLLQIAVLAGFGVALGLILGAGLPIAFGDVIEGALPFPAEIGLYPLPLAEASFYGLVSAFLFTLWPLARTEGVRAAALYRGAGGGGWPALRHLLAIGVLAVVLVGGAVWFSGVWELTLGSAGGVIAALLVLAGAAWLLRRGARAAARAGLARGRTGLRLALAAIGGPREEAAPVILSLGLGLSVLAAVGQIDANLRMAIDRDLPERAPSYFFVDIQPDQIDGFL
;
A
#
# COMPACT_ATOMS: atom_id res chain seq x y z
N MET A 1 28.66 35.15 10.22
CA MET A 1 27.27 34.88 9.75
C MET A 1 27.05 35.61 8.44
N SER A 2 26.50 34.99 7.41
CA SER A 2 26.27 35.70 6.12
C SER A 2 25.17 36.76 6.27
N LEU A 3 25.33 37.91 5.57
CA LEU A 3 24.36 38.99 5.55
C LEU A 3 22.93 38.46 5.20
N ALA A 4 22.87 37.51 4.30
CA ALA A 4 21.61 36.84 3.91
C ALA A 4 20.89 36.19 5.10
N TRP A 5 21.59 35.47 5.97
CA TRP A 5 21.02 34.85 7.16
C TRP A 5 20.51 35.86 8.18
N THR A 6 21.28 36.96 8.39
CA THR A 6 20.89 38.00 9.34
C THR A 6 19.57 38.66 8.92
N ILE A 7 19.42 38.97 7.62
CA ILE A 7 18.21 39.58 7.07
C ILE A 7 17.06 38.55 7.09
N ALA A 8 17.29 37.30 6.67
CA ALA A 8 16.30 36.24 6.68
C ALA A 8 15.71 35.99 8.08
N ARG A 9 16.57 35.92 9.12
CA ARG A 9 16.14 35.78 10.52
C ARG A 9 15.30 36.96 11.01
N ARG A 10 15.61 38.17 10.57
CA ARG A 10 14.88 39.39 10.93
C ARG A 10 13.48 39.39 10.32
N GLU A 11 13.37 39.00 9.05
CA GLU A 11 12.11 38.89 8.33
C GLU A 11 11.22 37.78 8.93
N LEU A 12 11.77 36.63 9.34
CA LEU A 12 11.04 35.56 10.01
C LEU A 12 10.43 35.99 11.35
N ARG A 13 11.07 36.90 12.09
CA ARG A 13 10.53 37.50 13.31
C ARG A 13 9.30 38.38 13.06
N GLY A 14 9.14 38.91 11.84
CA GLY A 14 7.97 39.69 11.43
C GLY A 14 6.66 38.95 11.33
N GLY A 15 6.68 37.62 11.54
CA GLY A 15 5.51 36.76 11.64
C GLY A 15 5.28 35.82 10.45
N LEU A 16 4.57 34.71 10.72
CA LEU A 16 4.31 33.60 9.78
C LEU A 16 2.99 33.75 9.01
N LYS A 17 2.31 34.92 9.10
CA LYS A 17 0.95 35.12 8.58
C LYS A 17 0.79 34.75 7.08
N GLY A 18 1.83 35.00 6.27
CA GLY A 18 1.85 34.68 4.83
C GLY A 18 2.19 33.22 4.50
N PHE A 19 2.69 32.44 5.48
CA PHE A 19 3.18 31.09 5.25
C PHE A 19 2.32 29.98 5.86
N ARG A 20 1.18 30.31 6.47
CA ARG A 20 0.29 29.30 7.10
C ARG A 20 -0.17 28.24 6.11
N VAL A 21 -0.58 28.65 4.91
CA VAL A 21 -1.01 27.74 3.85
C VAL A 21 0.15 26.87 3.37
N PHE A 22 1.34 27.48 3.20
CA PHE A 22 2.57 26.75 2.86
C PHE A 22 2.87 25.64 3.87
N LEU A 23 2.89 25.99 5.17
CA LEU A 23 3.17 25.04 6.24
C LEU A 23 2.11 23.94 6.32
N ALA A 24 0.82 24.31 6.20
CA ALA A 24 -0.27 23.34 6.23
C ALA A 24 -0.21 22.35 5.07
N CYS A 25 -0.03 22.84 3.83
CA CYS A 25 0.07 21.98 2.64
C CYS A 25 1.27 21.03 2.73
N LEU A 26 2.43 21.55 3.16
CA LEU A 26 3.64 20.73 3.28
C LEU A 26 3.51 19.71 4.43
N ALA A 27 3.04 20.15 5.61
CA ALA A 27 2.88 19.28 6.76
C ALA A 27 1.86 18.17 6.50
N LEU A 28 0.71 18.46 5.87
CA LEU A 28 -0.29 17.45 5.53
C LEU A 28 0.24 16.46 4.48
N GLY A 29 0.95 16.93 3.46
CA GLY A 29 1.55 16.05 2.45
C GLY A 29 2.58 15.09 3.05
N VAL A 30 3.49 15.62 3.90
CA VAL A 30 4.50 14.80 4.59
C VAL A 30 3.84 13.87 5.60
N ALA A 31 2.83 14.33 6.36
CA ALA A 31 2.12 13.51 7.33
C ALA A 31 1.42 12.32 6.66
N ALA A 32 0.80 12.52 5.51
CA ALA A 32 0.13 11.45 4.78
C ALA A 32 1.13 10.37 4.34
N ILE A 33 2.28 10.75 3.74
CA ILE A 33 3.30 9.80 3.30
C ILE A 33 3.92 9.08 4.51
N ALA A 34 4.25 9.81 5.58
CA ALA A 34 4.83 9.23 6.78
C ALA A 34 3.87 8.24 7.46
N ALA A 35 2.59 8.59 7.63
CA ALA A 35 1.60 7.73 8.24
C ALA A 35 1.40 6.42 7.46
N VAL A 36 1.27 6.52 6.13
CA VAL A 36 1.14 5.35 5.25
C VAL A 36 2.38 4.47 5.31
N GLY A 37 3.57 5.07 5.22
CA GLY A 37 4.84 4.34 5.30
C GLY A 37 5.03 3.65 6.65
N MET A 38 4.62 4.29 7.76
CA MET A 38 4.67 3.71 9.10
C MET A 38 3.76 2.49 9.23
N VAL A 39 2.51 2.58 8.76
CA VAL A 39 1.55 1.45 8.79
C VAL A 39 2.05 0.29 7.92
N ARG A 40 2.58 0.58 6.71
CA ARG A 40 3.18 -0.44 5.85
C ARG A 40 4.33 -1.16 6.55
N ALA A 41 5.27 -0.41 7.14
CA ALA A 41 6.41 -0.98 7.84
C ALA A 41 5.98 -1.79 9.08
N ALA A 42 4.93 -1.35 9.81
CA ALA A 42 4.36 -2.08 10.93
C ALA A 42 3.79 -3.44 10.51
N ILE A 43 3.08 -3.49 9.37
CA ILE A 43 2.55 -4.76 8.83
C ILE A 43 3.70 -5.66 8.39
N GLN A 44 4.68 -5.15 7.65
CA GLN A 44 5.83 -5.92 7.21
C GLN A 44 6.60 -6.52 8.40
N GLN A 45 6.86 -5.71 9.44
CA GLN A 45 7.52 -6.17 10.64
C GLN A 45 6.72 -7.24 11.37
N GLY A 46 5.40 -7.05 11.53
CA GLY A 46 4.52 -8.03 12.16
C GLY A 46 4.47 -9.36 11.40
N LEU A 47 4.51 -9.32 10.07
CA LEU A 47 4.58 -10.53 9.23
C LEU A 47 5.93 -11.24 9.37
N GLU A 48 7.04 -10.50 9.40
CA GLU A 48 8.38 -11.06 9.60
C GLU A 48 8.52 -11.68 11.00
N ASP A 49 8.11 -10.98 12.06
CA ASP A 49 8.25 -11.43 13.45
C ASP A 49 7.34 -12.63 13.77
N GLN A 50 6.20 -12.76 13.11
CA GLN A 50 5.28 -13.87 13.27
C GLN A 50 5.32 -14.87 12.11
N GLY A 51 6.30 -14.77 11.22
CA GLY A 51 6.39 -15.59 10.03
C GLY A 51 6.35 -17.10 10.32
N ALA A 52 7.09 -17.55 11.32
CA ALA A 52 7.10 -18.96 11.73
C ALA A 52 5.72 -19.44 12.25
N ILE A 53 4.94 -18.56 12.91
CA ILE A 53 3.59 -18.89 13.38
C ILE A 53 2.63 -18.93 12.19
N LEU A 54 2.72 -17.95 11.29
CA LEU A 54 1.87 -17.86 10.10
C LEU A 54 2.08 -19.00 9.11
N LEU A 55 3.32 -19.48 8.99
CA LEU A 55 3.68 -20.64 8.20
C LEU A 55 3.38 -21.95 8.93
N GLY A 56 3.38 -21.94 10.28
CA GLY A 56 3.31 -23.14 11.12
C GLY A 56 4.64 -23.89 11.23
N GLY A 57 5.75 -23.23 10.91
CA GLY A 57 7.12 -23.72 10.94
C GLY A 57 8.11 -22.69 10.45
N ASP A 58 9.40 -22.97 10.53
CA ASP A 58 10.45 -22.08 10.00
C ASP A 58 10.57 -22.19 8.48
N ALA A 59 10.27 -23.35 7.91
CA ALA A 59 10.23 -23.64 6.48
C ALA A 59 9.16 -24.66 6.11
N GLN A 60 8.78 -24.68 4.84
CA GLN A 60 7.81 -25.60 4.26
C GLN A 60 8.31 -26.10 2.90
N LEU A 61 8.17 -27.40 2.68
CA LEU A 61 8.29 -28.00 1.36
C LEU A 61 6.90 -28.48 0.93
N GLU A 62 6.48 -28.12 -0.26
CA GLU A 62 5.19 -28.51 -0.81
C GLU A 62 5.36 -29.35 -2.08
N PHE A 63 4.56 -30.43 -2.15
CA PHE A 63 4.47 -31.28 -3.33
C PHE A 63 3.03 -31.39 -3.80
N THR A 64 2.83 -31.27 -5.09
CA THR A 64 1.50 -31.35 -5.70
C THR A 64 1.20 -32.78 -6.13
N TYR A 65 0.05 -33.31 -5.73
CA TYR A 65 -0.51 -34.60 -6.12
C TYR A 65 0.33 -35.83 -5.73
N ARG A 66 1.24 -35.72 -4.81
CA ARG A 66 2.07 -36.81 -4.30
C ARG A 66 2.55 -36.54 -2.88
N PHE A 67 2.92 -37.61 -2.21
CA PHE A 67 3.67 -37.55 -0.95
C PHE A 67 5.18 -37.43 -1.23
N ALA A 68 5.95 -37.00 -0.24
CA ALA A 68 7.40 -37.06 -0.29
C ALA A 68 7.88 -38.50 -0.37
N THR A 69 8.93 -38.76 -1.14
CA THR A 69 9.61 -40.04 -1.15
C THR A 69 10.37 -40.28 0.17
N PRO A 70 10.75 -41.52 0.51
CA PRO A 70 11.56 -41.78 1.70
C PRO A 70 12.87 -40.99 1.74
N GLU A 71 13.49 -40.76 0.58
CA GLU A 71 14.73 -39.99 0.45
C GLU A 71 14.48 -38.51 0.75
N GLU A 72 13.39 -37.94 0.22
CA GLU A 72 12.98 -36.55 0.48
C GLU A 72 12.66 -36.36 1.97
N ARG A 73 11.92 -37.31 2.57
CA ARG A 73 11.62 -37.29 3.99
C ARG A 73 12.87 -37.38 4.86
N ALA A 74 13.80 -38.27 4.53
CA ALA A 74 15.06 -38.41 5.24
C ALA A 74 15.91 -37.13 5.17
N TRP A 75 15.89 -36.43 4.02
CA TRP A 75 16.56 -35.14 3.87
C TRP A 75 15.95 -34.08 4.80
N MET A 76 14.62 -34.00 4.87
CA MET A 76 13.92 -33.06 5.76
C MET A 76 14.28 -33.35 7.23
N GLU A 77 14.22 -34.60 7.65
CA GLU A 77 14.56 -35.04 9.03
C GLU A 77 16.03 -34.80 9.39
N ALA A 78 16.93 -34.85 8.42
CA ALA A 78 18.36 -34.56 8.63
C ALA A 78 18.64 -33.06 8.76
N ASN A 79 17.79 -32.18 8.22
CA ASN A 79 17.99 -30.72 8.21
C ASN A 79 17.04 -29.97 9.17
N ALA A 80 16.11 -30.67 9.82
CA ALA A 80 15.14 -30.07 10.74
C ALA A 80 15.20 -30.70 12.12
N THR A 81 14.76 -29.96 13.14
CA THR A 81 14.56 -30.46 14.51
C THR A 81 13.26 -31.24 14.65
N ALA A 82 12.25 -30.84 13.88
CA ALA A 82 10.96 -31.55 13.79
C ALA A 82 10.36 -31.31 12.40
N VAL A 83 9.59 -32.30 11.94
CA VAL A 83 8.88 -32.28 10.66
C VAL A 83 7.43 -32.69 10.91
N SER A 84 6.48 -31.94 10.36
CA SER A 84 5.05 -32.28 10.35
C SER A 84 4.55 -32.38 8.92
N GLU A 85 3.76 -33.43 8.65
CA GLU A 85 3.13 -33.69 7.36
C GLU A 85 1.67 -33.25 7.38
N ILE A 86 1.30 -32.43 6.41
CA ILE A 86 -0.05 -31.93 6.21
C ILE A 86 -0.49 -32.30 4.80
N VAL A 87 -1.73 -32.74 4.66
CA VAL A 87 -2.38 -32.98 3.35
C VAL A 87 -3.56 -32.04 3.24
N ASP A 88 -3.54 -31.18 2.25
CA ASP A 88 -4.61 -30.21 1.98
C ASP A 88 -5.35 -30.56 0.69
N PHE A 89 -6.69 -30.61 0.76
CA PHE A 89 -7.54 -30.89 -0.39
C PHE A 89 -8.99 -30.46 -0.12
N ARG A 90 -9.79 -30.39 -1.18
CA ARG A 90 -11.22 -30.08 -1.07
C ARG A 90 -12.05 -31.34 -1.06
N SER A 91 -13.09 -31.38 -0.21
CA SER A 91 -14.03 -32.50 -0.12
C SER A 91 -15.43 -32.02 0.24
N MET A 92 -16.39 -32.95 0.15
CA MET A 92 -17.76 -32.72 0.58
C MET A 92 -18.01 -33.41 1.91
N VAL A 93 -18.57 -32.67 2.85
CA VAL A 93 -19.19 -33.24 4.06
C VAL A 93 -20.63 -33.63 3.71
N LEU A 94 -21.03 -34.86 4.01
CA LEU A 94 -22.37 -35.40 3.77
C LEU A 94 -23.05 -35.68 5.11
N LEU A 95 -24.26 -35.17 5.28
CA LEU A 95 -25.09 -35.41 6.46
C LEU A 95 -26.53 -35.73 6.01
N GLY A 96 -26.87 -37.01 5.88
CA GLY A 96 -28.14 -37.43 5.26
C GLY A 96 -28.23 -36.94 3.82
N ASP A 97 -29.22 -36.10 3.52
CA ASP A 97 -29.43 -35.50 2.20
C ASP A 97 -28.71 -34.13 2.04
N ASP A 98 -28.17 -33.57 3.13
CA ASP A 98 -27.45 -32.32 3.11
C ASP A 98 -25.97 -32.52 2.77
N SER A 99 -25.41 -31.58 2.06
CA SER A 99 -23.98 -31.56 1.71
C SER A 99 -23.38 -30.16 1.77
N ALA A 100 -22.11 -30.10 2.15
CA ALA A 100 -21.37 -28.85 2.18
C ALA A 100 -19.92 -29.04 1.78
N LEU A 101 -19.40 -28.11 0.98
CA LEU A 101 -17.99 -28.09 0.61
C LEU A 101 -17.15 -27.67 1.81
N THR A 102 -16.03 -28.37 2.01
CA THR A 102 -15.02 -28.06 3.04
C THR A 102 -13.63 -28.17 2.46
N GLN A 103 -12.71 -27.39 3.00
CA GLN A 103 -11.29 -27.58 2.78
C GLN A 103 -10.74 -28.45 3.91
N VAL A 104 -10.29 -29.63 3.55
CA VAL A 104 -9.76 -30.62 4.48
C VAL A 104 -8.28 -30.40 4.67
N LYS A 105 -7.87 -30.31 5.93
CA LYS A 105 -6.48 -30.30 6.37
C LYS A 105 -6.24 -31.53 7.21
N ALA A 106 -5.60 -32.52 6.61
CA ALA A 106 -5.22 -33.71 7.34
C ALA A 106 -3.83 -33.59 7.90
N VAL A 107 -3.68 -33.82 9.21
CA VAL A 107 -2.46 -33.52 9.96
C VAL A 107 -1.90 -34.78 10.63
N ASP A 108 -0.59 -34.83 10.79
CA ASP A 108 0.10 -35.87 11.56
C ASP A 108 0.07 -35.57 13.06
N SER A 109 0.79 -36.39 13.87
CA SER A 109 0.83 -36.22 15.32
C SER A 109 1.72 -35.07 15.78
N ALA A 110 2.56 -34.54 14.92
CA ALA A 110 3.49 -33.45 15.24
C ALA A 110 2.84 -32.06 15.08
N TYR A 111 1.74 -31.99 14.35
CA TYR A 111 1.00 -30.73 14.12
C TYR A 111 0.29 -30.22 15.39
N PRO A 112 0.30 -28.91 15.67
CA PRO A 112 1.11 -27.87 15.03
C PRO A 112 2.53 -27.84 15.59
N LEU A 113 3.55 -27.57 14.73
CA LEU A 113 4.93 -27.41 15.18
C LEU A 113 5.14 -26.08 15.89
N VAL A 114 4.48 -25.02 15.42
CA VAL A 114 4.54 -23.67 15.96
C VAL A 114 3.11 -23.13 16.12
N GLY A 115 2.88 -22.42 17.23
CA GLY A 115 1.56 -21.88 17.54
C GLY A 115 0.63 -22.91 18.21
N SER A 116 -0.66 -22.62 18.25
CA SER A 116 -1.68 -23.48 18.84
C SER A 116 -3.00 -23.40 18.08
N VAL A 117 -3.73 -24.52 18.02
CA VAL A 117 -5.08 -24.59 17.47
C VAL A 117 -6.07 -24.25 18.58
N GLU A 118 -6.94 -23.28 18.35
CA GLU A 118 -8.00 -22.88 19.28
C GLU A 118 -9.30 -23.59 18.93
N LEU A 119 -9.84 -24.30 19.89
CA LEU A 119 -11.09 -25.07 19.79
C LEU A 119 -12.10 -24.54 20.82
N ASP A 120 -13.38 -24.81 20.59
CA ASP A 120 -14.46 -24.47 21.54
C ASP A 120 -14.33 -25.27 22.86
N ALA A 121 -13.73 -26.47 22.81
CA ALA A 121 -13.45 -27.28 24.00
C ALA A 121 -12.43 -28.39 23.73
N GLY A 122 -11.62 -28.69 24.75
CA GLY A 122 -10.61 -29.76 24.71
C GLY A 122 -9.35 -29.41 23.93
N THR A 123 -8.58 -30.42 23.62
CA THR A 123 -7.33 -30.33 22.82
C THR A 123 -7.55 -30.88 21.41
N LEU A 124 -6.69 -30.51 20.47
CA LEU A 124 -6.74 -31.04 19.09
C LEU A 124 -6.60 -32.59 19.09
N ALA A 125 -5.71 -33.13 19.91
CA ALA A 125 -5.52 -34.55 20.04
C ALA A 125 -6.78 -35.28 20.50
N GLU A 126 -7.54 -34.75 21.47
CA GLU A 126 -8.82 -35.30 21.92
C GLU A 126 -9.92 -35.16 20.87
N ALA A 127 -9.97 -34.00 20.16
CA ALA A 127 -10.93 -33.75 19.11
C ALA A 127 -10.77 -34.72 17.93
N LEU A 128 -9.54 -35.07 17.57
CA LEU A 128 -9.19 -35.97 16.47
C LEU A 128 -9.10 -37.44 16.88
N ALA A 129 -9.27 -37.78 18.18
CA ALA A 129 -9.16 -39.12 18.66
C ALA A 129 -10.22 -40.06 18.06
N VAL A 130 -9.83 -41.32 17.85
CA VAL A 130 -10.76 -42.37 17.41
C VAL A 130 -11.61 -42.82 18.60
N VAL A 131 -12.93 -42.73 18.49
CA VAL A 131 -13.88 -43.20 19.49
C VAL A 131 -14.83 -44.21 18.82
N ASP A 132 -14.98 -45.38 19.40
CA ASP A 132 -15.80 -46.48 18.86
C ASP A 132 -15.45 -46.84 17.40
N GLY A 133 -14.16 -46.74 17.03
CA GLY A 133 -13.67 -47.02 15.68
C GLY A 133 -13.93 -45.91 14.65
N ILE A 134 -14.51 -44.78 15.06
CA ILE A 134 -14.81 -43.63 14.22
C ILE A 134 -13.80 -42.53 14.53
N PRO A 135 -13.02 -42.03 13.54
CA PRO A 135 -12.09 -40.96 13.74
C PRO A 135 -12.80 -39.61 14.00
N GLY A 136 -12.20 -38.80 14.86
CA GLY A 136 -12.66 -37.48 15.14
C GLY A 136 -12.20 -36.45 14.10
N ALA A 137 -12.91 -35.33 14.02
CA ALA A 137 -12.55 -34.16 13.22
C ALA A 137 -12.89 -32.88 13.97
N ALA A 138 -12.16 -31.81 13.69
CA ALA A 138 -12.49 -30.45 14.13
C ALA A 138 -12.96 -29.65 12.90
N MET A 139 -14.10 -28.96 13.02
CA MET A 139 -14.71 -28.21 11.92
C MET A 139 -14.88 -26.75 12.26
N ASP A 140 -14.72 -25.90 11.25
CA ASP A 140 -15.06 -24.48 11.32
C ASP A 140 -16.52 -24.28 11.75
N ARG A 141 -16.75 -23.27 12.60
CA ARG A 141 -18.07 -22.92 13.13
C ARG A 141 -19.11 -22.70 12.02
N VAL A 142 -18.72 -22.03 10.92
CA VAL A 142 -19.62 -21.77 9.78
C VAL A 142 -20.17 -23.07 9.18
N LEU A 143 -19.32 -24.10 9.09
CA LEU A 143 -19.73 -25.41 8.55
C LEU A 143 -20.62 -26.16 9.54
N VAL A 144 -20.28 -26.11 10.83
CA VAL A 144 -21.06 -26.73 11.91
C VAL A 144 -22.46 -26.11 11.97
N ASP A 145 -22.56 -24.79 11.95
CA ASP A 145 -23.85 -24.08 12.01
C ASP A 145 -24.68 -24.33 10.73
N ARG A 146 -24.05 -24.38 9.55
CA ARG A 146 -24.71 -24.64 8.27
C ARG A 146 -25.34 -26.02 8.19
N LEU A 147 -24.66 -27.05 8.73
CA LEU A 147 -25.12 -28.45 8.73
C LEU A 147 -25.94 -28.80 9.99
N GLY A 148 -26.04 -27.88 10.95
CA GLY A 148 -26.74 -28.13 12.21
C GLY A 148 -26.10 -29.21 13.10
N LEU A 149 -24.78 -29.43 12.94
CA LEU A 149 -24.04 -30.45 13.67
C LEU A 149 -23.82 -30.08 15.12
N GLN A 150 -23.87 -31.10 15.98
CA GLN A 150 -23.49 -31.00 17.38
C GLN A 150 -22.25 -31.83 17.67
N ARG A 151 -21.52 -31.49 18.71
CA ARG A 151 -20.36 -32.27 19.16
C ARG A 151 -20.77 -33.73 19.45
N GLY A 152 -20.07 -34.65 18.81
CA GLY A 152 -20.37 -36.09 18.86
C GLY A 152 -21.15 -36.61 17.66
N ASP A 153 -21.78 -35.76 16.87
CA ASP A 153 -22.52 -36.17 15.67
C ASP A 153 -21.60 -36.77 14.62
N ARG A 154 -22.16 -37.70 13.84
CA ARG A 154 -21.46 -38.38 12.75
C ARG A 154 -21.80 -37.73 11.42
N PHE A 155 -20.80 -37.62 10.57
CA PHE A 155 -20.93 -37.16 9.20
C PHE A 155 -20.02 -38.00 8.30
N ARG A 156 -20.26 -38.00 6.99
CA ARG A 156 -19.48 -38.77 6.03
C ARG A 156 -18.63 -37.87 5.14
N MET A 157 -17.38 -38.30 4.89
CA MET A 157 -16.54 -37.79 3.83
C MET A 157 -15.94 -38.94 3.03
N GLY A 158 -16.08 -38.87 1.71
CA GLY A 158 -15.74 -40.02 0.87
C GLY A 158 -16.56 -41.26 1.27
N THR A 159 -15.88 -42.38 1.55
CA THR A 159 -16.49 -43.67 1.95
C THR A 159 -16.46 -43.89 3.46
N GLN A 160 -16.00 -42.93 4.27
CA GLN A 160 -15.78 -43.10 5.71
C GLN A 160 -16.62 -42.15 6.54
N ASP A 161 -17.12 -42.66 7.68
CA ASP A 161 -17.77 -41.83 8.69
C ASP A 161 -16.74 -41.23 9.64
N PHE A 162 -16.97 -39.97 10.00
CA PHE A 162 -16.20 -39.16 10.95
C PHE A 162 -17.14 -38.66 12.05
N ARG A 163 -16.57 -38.25 13.17
CA ARG A 163 -17.31 -37.69 14.31
C ARG A 163 -16.84 -36.24 14.55
N LEU A 164 -17.76 -35.31 14.74
CA LEU A 164 -17.42 -33.97 15.17
C LEU A 164 -16.87 -34.00 16.60
N GLY A 165 -15.57 -33.82 16.76
CA GLY A 165 -14.89 -33.80 18.06
C GLY A 165 -14.90 -32.44 18.73
N ALA A 166 -14.69 -31.38 17.98
CA ALA A 166 -14.70 -29.98 18.44
C ALA A 166 -15.02 -29.01 17.31
N VAL A 167 -15.42 -27.79 17.67
CA VAL A 167 -15.55 -26.66 16.74
C VAL A 167 -14.22 -25.93 16.68
N LEU A 168 -13.69 -25.76 15.46
CA LEU A 168 -12.48 -25.01 15.19
C LEU A 168 -12.79 -23.51 15.28
N LEU A 169 -12.09 -22.78 16.14
CA LEU A 169 -12.20 -21.33 16.28
C LEU A 169 -11.07 -20.63 15.55
N ARG A 170 -9.84 -21.15 15.65
CA ARG A 170 -8.65 -20.58 15.03
C ARG A 170 -7.55 -21.62 14.83
N GLU A 171 -6.90 -21.57 13.69
CA GLU A 171 -5.65 -22.31 13.43
C GLU A 171 -4.47 -21.33 13.31
N PRO A 172 -3.24 -21.70 13.73
CA PRO A 172 -2.10 -20.77 13.73
C PRO A 172 -1.67 -20.36 12.32
N ASP A 173 -1.72 -21.26 11.37
CA ASP A 173 -1.22 -21.15 10.00
C ASP A 173 -2.34 -20.89 8.97
N SER A 174 -3.41 -20.24 9.38
CA SER A 174 -4.56 -19.90 8.51
C SER A 174 -4.21 -18.93 7.38
N ALA A 175 -3.19 -18.08 7.57
CA ALA A 175 -2.79 -17.06 6.60
C ALA A 175 -2.03 -17.65 5.39
N ASN A 176 -1.43 -18.83 5.51
CA ASN A 176 -0.62 -19.44 4.45
C ASN A 176 -1.48 -19.95 3.28
N GLY A 177 -2.70 -20.40 3.52
CA GLY A 177 -3.61 -20.91 2.48
C GLY A 177 -4.22 -19.86 1.55
N GLY A 178 -3.82 -18.58 1.61
CA GLY A 178 -4.43 -17.50 0.85
C GLY A 178 -5.89 -17.27 1.26
N PHE A 179 -6.73 -16.79 0.35
CA PHE A 179 -8.18 -16.75 0.56
C PHE A 179 -8.74 -18.17 0.49
N SER A 180 -8.93 -18.80 1.65
CA SER A 180 -9.54 -20.12 1.76
C SER A 180 -10.95 -20.10 1.12
N LEU A 181 -11.14 -20.92 0.08
CA LEU A 181 -12.41 -21.01 -0.65
C LEU A 181 -13.43 -21.92 0.05
N GLY A 182 -13.48 -21.91 1.37
CA GLY A 182 -14.47 -22.69 2.13
C GLY A 182 -14.08 -22.88 3.60
N PRO A 183 -15.03 -23.28 4.43
CA PRO A 183 -14.79 -23.58 5.84
C PRO A 183 -13.86 -24.79 5.99
N ARG A 184 -13.00 -24.75 7.01
CA ARG A 184 -11.95 -25.74 7.27
C ARG A 184 -12.47 -26.96 8.03
N THR A 185 -11.95 -28.14 7.70
CA THR A 185 -12.09 -29.37 8.51
C THR A 185 -10.72 -29.96 8.75
N ILE A 186 -10.32 -30.09 10.01
CA ILE A 186 -9.05 -30.72 10.42
C ILE A 186 -9.34 -32.16 10.82
N LEU A 187 -8.53 -33.11 10.32
CA LEU A 187 -8.57 -34.52 10.67
C LEU A 187 -7.15 -35.11 10.69
N ARG A 188 -7.04 -36.39 11.08
CA ARG A 188 -5.75 -37.09 11.10
C ARG A 188 -5.42 -37.66 9.74
N THR A 189 -4.14 -37.58 9.30
CA THR A 189 -3.69 -38.16 8.03
C THR A 189 -3.90 -39.69 7.98
N ASP A 190 -3.69 -40.38 9.11
CA ASP A 190 -3.91 -41.80 9.23
C ASP A 190 -5.39 -42.22 9.04
N ALA A 191 -6.33 -41.32 9.33
CA ALA A 191 -7.76 -41.55 9.12
C ALA A 191 -8.16 -41.51 7.64
N LEU A 192 -7.35 -40.97 6.74
CA LEU A 192 -7.65 -40.86 5.31
C LEU A 192 -7.53 -42.23 4.57
N ALA A 193 -6.76 -43.16 5.09
CA ALA A 193 -6.45 -44.40 4.39
C ALA A 193 -7.68 -45.21 3.96
N LYS A 194 -8.82 -45.08 4.67
CA LYS A 194 -10.09 -45.79 4.39
C LYS A 194 -11.15 -44.90 3.74
N SER A 195 -10.87 -43.63 3.55
CA SER A 195 -11.86 -42.65 3.09
C SER A 195 -12.07 -42.64 1.58
N GLY A 196 -11.12 -43.17 0.80
CA GLY A 196 -11.12 -43.09 -0.66
C GLY A 196 -10.86 -41.69 -1.22
N LEU A 197 -10.55 -40.70 -0.37
CA LEU A 197 -10.40 -39.30 -0.77
C LEU A 197 -9.06 -39.00 -1.49
N LEU A 198 -8.03 -39.79 -1.20
CA LEU A 198 -6.71 -39.72 -1.84
C LEU A 198 -6.49 -40.85 -2.85
N ALA A 199 -7.48 -41.11 -3.71
CA ALA A 199 -7.37 -42.08 -4.79
C ALA A 199 -6.49 -41.52 -5.93
N PRO A 200 -5.93 -42.38 -6.82
CA PRO A 200 -5.24 -41.92 -8.00
C PRO A 200 -6.13 -40.97 -8.83
N GLY A 201 -5.58 -39.76 -9.14
CA GLY A 201 -6.30 -38.68 -9.82
C GLY A 201 -6.98 -37.67 -8.89
N SER A 202 -6.90 -37.84 -7.57
CA SER A 202 -7.34 -36.83 -6.62
C SER A 202 -6.39 -35.62 -6.65
N LEU A 203 -6.96 -34.42 -6.54
CA LEU A 203 -6.23 -33.16 -6.44
C LEU A 203 -5.96 -32.88 -4.97
N PHE A 204 -4.70 -32.99 -4.55
CA PHE A 204 -4.28 -32.71 -3.18
C PHE A 204 -2.86 -32.14 -3.19
N GLU A 205 -2.51 -31.40 -2.16
CA GLU A 205 -1.18 -30.88 -1.91
C GLU A 205 -0.67 -31.48 -0.60
N THR A 206 0.62 -31.81 -0.55
CA THR A 206 1.27 -32.23 0.68
C THR A 206 2.27 -31.18 1.10
N GLU A 207 2.17 -30.71 2.32
CA GLU A 207 3.03 -29.72 2.92
C GLU A 207 3.83 -30.36 4.06
N TYR A 208 5.12 -30.22 4.01
CA TYR A 208 6.03 -30.65 5.07
C TYR A 208 6.55 -29.43 5.78
N ARG A 209 6.04 -29.18 7.00
CA ARG A 209 6.48 -28.09 7.87
C ARG A 209 7.72 -28.51 8.63
N LEU A 210 8.70 -27.62 8.68
CA LEU A 210 9.98 -27.85 9.32
C LEU A 210 10.20 -26.81 10.43
N THR A 211 10.67 -27.25 11.59
CA THR A 211 11.35 -26.38 12.54
C THR A 211 12.85 -26.67 12.46
N VAL A 212 13.66 -25.61 12.39
CA VAL A 212 15.11 -25.74 12.23
C VAL A 212 15.86 -25.24 13.50
N PRO A 213 17.12 -25.65 13.71
CA PRO A 213 17.92 -25.12 14.81
C PRO A 213 18.05 -23.59 14.75
N ALA A 214 18.01 -22.93 15.90
CA ALA A 214 18.13 -21.48 15.98
C ALA A 214 19.43 -20.98 15.31
N GLY A 215 19.31 -19.97 14.45
CA GLY A 215 20.45 -19.41 13.72
C GLY A 215 20.76 -20.12 12.40
N THR A 216 19.93 -21.06 11.96
CA THR A 216 20.04 -21.66 10.61
C THR A 216 19.81 -20.60 9.54
N ASP A 217 20.70 -20.53 8.56
CA ASP A 217 20.52 -19.69 7.37
C ASP A 217 19.48 -20.33 6.43
N LEU A 218 18.25 -19.79 6.45
CA LEU A 218 17.13 -20.29 5.63
C LEU A 218 17.41 -20.14 4.15
N ALA A 219 18.14 -19.11 3.70
CA ALA A 219 18.48 -18.95 2.28
C ALA A 219 19.46 -20.03 1.80
N ALA A 220 20.44 -20.38 2.64
CA ALA A 220 21.36 -21.48 2.35
C ALA A 220 20.64 -22.85 2.42
N LEU A 221 19.62 -23.00 3.26
CA LEU A 221 18.81 -24.22 3.36
C LEU A 221 17.92 -24.36 2.12
N GLU A 222 17.27 -23.28 1.68
CA GLU A 222 16.49 -23.20 0.43
C GLU A 222 17.32 -23.64 -0.77
N ALA A 223 18.51 -23.03 -0.97
CA ALA A 223 19.39 -23.38 -2.10
C ALA A 223 19.77 -24.87 -2.10
N ARG A 224 20.00 -25.49 -0.92
CA ARG A 224 20.28 -26.92 -0.79
C ARG A 224 19.07 -27.78 -1.08
N ALA A 225 17.86 -27.33 -0.72
CA ALA A 225 16.61 -28.02 -1.02
C ALA A 225 16.33 -28.00 -2.52
N GLU A 226 16.49 -26.83 -3.16
CA GLU A 226 16.32 -26.66 -4.61
C GLU A 226 17.31 -27.50 -5.41
N GLU A 227 18.56 -27.61 -4.94
CA GLU A 227 19.55 -28.47 -5.59
C GLU A 227 19.21 -29.95 -5.42
N ALA A 228 18.82 -30.38 -4.20
CA ALA A 228 18.48 -31.76 -3.89
C ALA A 228 17.23 -32.25 -4.61
N PHE A 229 16.24 -31.34 -4.81
CA PHE A 229 14.91 -31.68 -5.36
C PHE A 229 14.60 -30.98 -6.69
N ARG A 230 15.62 -30.64 -7.47
CA ARG A 230 15.52 -29.87 -8.73
C ARG A 230 14.46 -30.38 -9.69
N ASP A 231 14.31 -31.72 -9.80
CA ASP A 231 13.37 -32.36 -10.72
C ASP A 231 12.11 -32.90 -10.03
N ALA A 232 11.95 -32.59 -8.75
CA ALA A 232 10.89 -33.15 -7.91
C ALA A 232 9.58 -32.35 -7.93
N GLY A 233 9.56 -31.16 -8.56
CA GLY A 233 8.41 -30.25 -8.54
C GLY A 233 8.10 -29.73 -7.12
N MET A 234 9.14 -29.64 -6.27
CA MET A 234 9.05 -29.10 -4.92
C MET A 234 8.90 -27.58 -4.98
N ARG A 235 8.02 -27.02 -4.15
CA ARG A 235 7.95 -25.59 -3.86
C ARG A 235 8.46 -25.36 -2.43
N TRP A 236 9.39 -24.42 -2.32
CA TRP A 236 9.91 -23.96 -1.04
C TRP A 236 9.18 -22.69 -0.58
N GLN A 237 8.94 -22.61 0.71
CA GLN A 237 8.48 -21.40 1.38
C GLN A 237 9.08 -21.39 2.79
N ASP A 238 9.42 -20.23 3.33
CA ASP A 238 9.93 -20.12 4.68
C ASP A 238 9.34 -18.91 5.43
N SER A 239 9.71 -18.81 6.72
CA SER A 239 9.17 -17.78 7.62
C SER A 239 9.52 -16.35 7.22
N ARG A 240 10.47 -16.11 6.30
CA ARG A 240 10.80 -14.79 5.75
C ARG A 240 9.71 -14.28 4.80
N GLU A 241 9.01 -15.20 4.13
CA GLU A 241 7.90 -14.95 3.20
C GLU A 241 6.71 -15.85 3.54
N ALA A 242 6.29 -15.82 4.82
CA ALA A 242 5.30 -16.76 5.35
C ALA A 242 3.89 -16.57 4.77
N ALA A 243 3.59 -15.39 4.24
CA ALA A 243 2.28 -15.06 3.69
C ALA A 243 2.38 -14.32 2.34
N PRO A 244 2.87 -14.95 1.25
CA PRO A 244 3.14 -14.27 -0.03
C PRO A 244 1.89 -13.59 -0.61
N GLY A 245 0.70 -14.09 -0.29
CA GLY A 245 -0.58 -13.48 -0.67
C GLY A 245 -0.81 -12.15 0.03
N VAL A 246 -0.59 -12.11 1.34
CA VAL A 246 -0.73 -10.91 2.19
C VAL A 246 0.35 -9.91 1.85
N GLU A 247 1.60 -10.34 1.70
CA GLU A 247 2.73 -9.47 1.33
C GLU A 247 2.50 -8.78 -0.01
N ARG A 248 2.11 -9.54 -1.05
CA ARG A 248 1.77 -8.96 -2.36
C ARG A 248 0.59 -7.99 -2.29
N PHE A 249 -0.38 -8.26 -1.43
CA PHE A 249 -1.52 -7.38 -1.20
C PHE A 249 -1.07 -6.08 -0.49
N VAL A 250 -0.26 -6.20 0.58
CA VAL A 250 0.30 -5.07 1.34
C VAL A 250 1.21 -4.23 0.46
N ASP A 251 2.06 -4.84 -0.37
CA ASP A 251 2.93 -4.13 -1.31
C ASP A 251 2.15 -3.41 -2.39
N ARG A 252 1.10 -4.02 -2.92
CA ARG A 252 0.23 -3.39 -3.92
C ARG A 252 -0.54 -2.21 -3.34
N ILE A 253 -1.13 -2.38 -2.14
CA ILE A 253 -1.78 -1.28 -1.42
C ILE A 253 -0.76 -0.22 -1.02
N GLY A 254 0.39 -0.61 -0.48
CA GLY A 254 1.46 0.31 -0.12
C GLY A 254 1.92 1.15 -1.30
N SER A 255 2.17 0.52 -2.43
CA SER A 255 2.53 1.21 -3.68
C SER A 255 1.43 2.18 -4.13
N PHE A 256 0.16 1.75 -4.06
CA PHE A 256 -0.98 2.61 -4.37
C PHE A 256 -1.08 3.81 -3.42
N LEU A 257 -0.91 3.60 -2.12
CA LEU A 257 -0.95 4.67 -1.12
C LEU A 257 0.22 5.65 -1.27
N ILE A 258 1.41 5.18 -1.67
CA ILE A 258 2.54 6.03 -2.03
C ILE A 258 2.17 6.92 -3.23
N LEU A 259 1.49 6.37 -4.24
CA LEU A 259 1.00 7.14 -5.39
C LEU A 259 0.02 8.23 -4.97
N VAL A 260 -0.91 7.91 -4.08
CA VAL A 260 -1.84 8.90 -3.49
C VAL A 260 -1.06 9.96 -2.73
N GLY A 261 -0.02 9.57 -1.97
CA GLY A 261 0.89 10.48 -1.28
C GLY A 261 1.63 11.43 -2.22
N ILE A 262 2.20 10.92 -3.31
CA ILE A 262 2.88 11.73 -4.34
C ILE A 262 1.88 12.67 -5.04
N ALA A 263 0.69 12.20 -5.37
CA ALA A 263 -0.35 13.03 -5.94
C ALA A 263 -0.82 14.12 -4.95
N GLY A 264 -0.95 13.79 -3.66
CA GLY A 264 -1.20 14.73 -2.58
C GLY A 264 -0.10 15.78 -2.43
N LEU A 265 1.17 15.36 -2.55
CA LEU A 265 2.32 16.26 -2.61
C LEU A 265 2.29 17.20 -3.84
N ALA A 266 1.86 16.70 -5.00
CA ALA A 266 1.70 17.54 -6.19
C ALA A 266 0.61 18.60 -5.99
N VAL A 267 -0.55 18.21 -5.42
CA VAL A 267 -1.62 19.17 -5.04
C VAL A 267 -1.13 20.17 -4.00
N GLY A 268 -0.48 19.68 -2.94
CA GLY A 268 0.14 20.49 -1.91
C GLY A 268 1.22 21.41 -2.47
N GLY A 269 2.02 20.90 -3.43
CA GLY A 269 3.06 21.66 -4.12
C GLY A 269 2.54 22.83 -4.93
N VAL A 270 1.40 22.68 -5.63
CA VAL A 270 0.73 23.82 -6.29
C VAL A 270 0.25 24.85 -5.24
N GLY A 271 -0.26 24.37 -4.11
CA GLY A 271 -0.62 25.24 -2.96
C GLY A 271 0.60 25.97 -2.39
N VAL A 272 1.71 25.25 -2.22
CA VAL A 272 3.01 25.80 -1.80
C VAL A 272 3.48 26.90 -2.78
N GLN A 273 3.45 26.62 -4.08
CA GLN A 273 3.81 27.56 -5.12
C GLN A 273 2.95 28.83 -5.09
N ALA A 274 1.63 28.68 -4.93
CA ALA A 274 0.70 29.80 -4.84
C ALA A 274 0.94 30.64 -3.57
N ALA A 275 1.16 29.99 -2.43
CA ALA A 275 1.45 30.67 -1.17
C ALA A 275 2.76 31.47 -1.21
N VAL A 276 3.82 30.85 -1.75
CA VAL A 276 5.12 31.51 -1.92
C VAL A 276 5.02 32.69 -2.89
N ARG A 277 4.29 32.51 -4.00
CA ARG A 277 4.04 33.59 -4.96
C ARG A 277 3.31 34.76 -4.30
N ALA A 278 2.20 34.51 -3.59
CA ALA A 278 1.43 35.53 -2.89
C ALA A 278 2.28 36.27 -1.83
N TYR A 279 3.13 35.54 -1.12
CA TYR A 279 4.05 36.12 -0.15
C TYR A 279 5.08 37.05 -0.84
N LEU A 280 5.72 36.59 -1.91
CA LEU A 280 6.72 37.36 -2.66
C LEU A 280 6.11 38.57 -3.34
N ASP A 281 4.88 38.46 -3.87
CA ASP A 281 4.14 39.59 -4.45
C ASP A 281 3.89 40.69 -3.38
N GLY A 282 3.58 40.31 -2.14
CA GLY A 282 3.48 41.22 -1.00
C GLY A 282 4.80 41.85 -0.56
N LYS A 283 5.94 41.25 -0.95
CA LYS A 283 7.29 41.74 -0.61
C LYS A 283 7.96 42.52 -1.74
N VAL A 284 7.29 42.76 -2.86
CA VAL A 284 7.86 43.47 -4.02
C VAL A 284 8.40 44.86 -3.64
N ALA A 285 7.69 45.62 -2.79
CA ALA A 285 8.16 46.94 -2.29
C ALA A 285 9.46 46.79 -1.48
N THR A 286 9.54 45.83 -0.57
CA THR A 286 10.75 45.56 0.23
C THR A 286 11.92 45.15 -0.67
N ILE A 287 11.67 44.27 -1.64
CA ILE A 287 12.67 43.81 -2.63
C ILE A 287 13.20 45.01 -3.45
N ALA A 288 12.31 45.88 -3.92
CA ALA A 288 12.66 47.05 -4.68
C ALA A 288 13.48 48.04 -3.84
N THR A 289 13.12 48.27 -2.57
CA THR A 289 13.90 49.07 -1.62
C THR A 289 15.31 48.50 -1.39
N LEU A 290 15.44 47.21 -1.19
CA LEU A 290 16.75 46.54 -1.06
C LEU A 290 17.61 46.75 -2.32
N LYS A 291 16.99 46.67 -3.51
CA LYS A 291 17.69 46.94 -4.79
C LYS A 291 18.10 48.39 -4.96
N THR A 292 17.30 49.36 -4.50
CA THR A 292 17.71 50.78 -4.52
C THR A 292 18.88 51.06 -3.57
N LEU A 293 19.00 50.24 -2.50
CA LEU A 293 20.15 50.29 -1.56
C LEU A 293 21.38 49.52 -2.08
N GLY A 294 21.34 48.97 -3.31
CA GLY A 294 22.45 48.28 -3.94
C GLY A 294 22.50 46.77 -3.74
N ALA A 295 21.42 46.13 -3.20
CA ALA A 295 21.40 44.69 -3.05
C ALA A 295 21.30 44.00 -4.42
N GLU A 296 22.21 43.05 -4.67
CA GLU A 296 22.20 42.22 -5.86
C GLU A 296 21.03 41.20 -5.85
N GLY A 297 20.53 40.83 -7.04
CA GLY A 297 19.46 39.85 -7.19
C GLY A 297 19.77 38.49 -6.53
N GLY A 298 21.05 38.05 -6.60
CA GLY A 298 21.52 36.84 -5.98
C GLY A 298 21.48 36.87 -4.44
N LEU A 299 21.72 38.04 -3.82
CA LEU A 299 21.57 38.18 -2.37
C LEU A 299 20.11 38.08 -1.95
N ILE A 300 19.21 38.73 -2.68
CA ILE A 300 17.76 38.68 -2.42
C ILE A 300 17.23 37.25 -2.57
N PHE A 301 17.62 36.56 -3.64
CA PHE A 301 17.30 35.14 -3.85
C PHE A 301 17.72 34.27 -2.64
N ARG A 302 18.96 34.43 -2.17
CA ARG A 302 19.48 33.68 -1.00
C ARG A 302 18.73 34.01 0.30
N ILE A 303 18.32 35.24 0.53
CA ILE A 303 17.54 35.64 1.71
C ILE A 303 16.20 34.86 1.75
N TYR A 304 15.44 34.92 0.67
CA TYR A 304 14.14 34.27 0.61
C TYR A 304 14.26 32.75 0.52
N LEU A 305 15.28 32.19 -0.15
CA LEU A 305 15.56 30.77 -0.16
C LEU A 305 15.82 30.21 1.26
N LEU A 306 16.62 30.94 2.07
CA LEU A 306 16.89 30.56 3.45
C LEU A 306 15.63 30.60 4.33
N GLN A 307 14.77 31.61 4.14
CA GLN A 307 13.49 31.67 4.85
C GLN A 307 12.62 30.47 4.54
N ILE A 308 12.48 30.14 3.25
CA ILE A 308 11.69 29.00 2.79
C ILE A 308 12.29 27.68 3.26
N ALA A 309 13.62 27.54 3.26
CA ALA A 309 14.30 26.35 3.76
C ALA A 309 14.00 26.10 5.26
N VAL A 310 14.05 27.15 6.08
CA VAL A 310 13.68 27.05 7.50
C VAL A 310 12.22 26.67 7.68
N LEU A 311 11.32 27.31 6.92
CA LEU A 311 9.88 27.00 6.99
C LEU A 311 9.56 25.60 6.45
N ALA A 312 10.27 25.15 5.41
CA ALA A 312 10.14 23.79 4.91
C ALA A 312 10.59 22.77 5.96
N GLY A 313 11.71 23.02 6.65
CA GLY A 313 12.15 22.21 7.77
C GLY A 313 11.09 22.12 8.89
N PHE A 314 10.49 23.24 9.26
CA PHE A 314 9.38 23.25 10.23
C PHE A 314 8.14 22.51 9.73
N GLY A 315 7.76 22.70 8.46
CA GLY A 315 6.62 22.00 7.85
C GLY A 315 6.83 20.49 7.80
N VAL A 316 8.03 20.06 7.40
CA VAL A 316 8.42 18.64 7.41
C VAL A 316 8.41 18.07 8.83
N ALA A 317 9.04 18.75 9.79
CA ALA A 317 9.05 18.30 11.18
C ALA A 317 7.63 18.13 11.76
N LEU A 318 6.76 19.11 11.50
CA LEU A 318 5.35 19.04 11.90
C LEU A 318 4.62 17.89 11.20
N GLY A 319 4.90 17.69 9.91
CA GLY A 319 4.36 16.56 9.13
C GLY A 319 4.80 15.22 9.66
N LEU A 320 6.07 15.07 10.03
CA LEU A 320 6.59 13.83 10.63
C LEU A 320 5.98 13.55 12.00
N ILE A 321 5.83 14.58 12.84
CA ILE A 321 5.18 14.43 14.16
C ILE A 321 3.74 13.95 14.00
N LEU A 322 2.98 14.53 13.08
CA LEU A 322 1.61 14.12 12.80
C LEU A 322 1.56 12.73 12.15
N GLY A 323 2.42 12.48 11.16
CA GLY A 323 2.46 11.23 10.40
C GLY A 323 2.91 10.03 11.21
N ALA A 324 3.85 10.20 12.15
CA ALA A 324 4.23 9.15 13.09
C ALA A 324 3.29 9.09 14.29
N GLY A 325 2.88 10.25 14.81
CA GLY A 325 2.06 10.34 16.02
C GLY A 325 0.65 9.78 15.86
N LEU A 326 0.02 9.94 14.69
CA LEU A 326 -1.33 9.41 14.46
C LEU A 326 -1.36 7.87 14.48
N PRO A 327 -0.54 7.14 13.69
CA PRO A 327 -0.51 5.68 13.77
C PRO A 327 -0.17 5.16 15.17
N ILE A 328 0.77 5.78 15.88
CA ILE A 328 1.13 5.38 17.25
C ILE A 328 -0.02 5.64 18.23
N ALA A 329 -0.69 6.78 18.13
CA ALA A 329 -1.81 7.12 19.03
C ALA A 329 -3.06 6.25 18.82
N PHE A 330 -3.27 5.74 17.61
CA PHE A 330 -4.38 4.86 17.25
C PHE A 330 -3.93 3.40 17.01
N GLY A 331 -2.74 3.02 17.50
CA GLY A 331 -2.13 1.70 17.29
C GLY A 331 -3.10 0.56 17.62
N ASP A 332 -3.60 0.51 18.83
CA ASP A 332 -4.53 -0.54 19.30
C ASP A 332 -5.77 -0.68 18.40
N VAL A 333 -6.29 0.44 17.86
CA VAL A 333 -7.45 0.44 16.96
C VAL A 333 -7.08 -0.09 15.59
N ILE A 334 -5.90 0.27 15.10
CA ILE A 334 -5.40 -0.18 13.79
C ILE A 334 -5.08 -1.68 13.84
N GLU A 335 -4.36 -2.13 14.86
CA GLU A 335 -4.03 -3.55 15.07
C GLU A 335 -5.28 -4.41 15.21
N GLY A 336 -6.28 -3.94 15.98
CA GLY A 336 -7.56 -4.64 16.13
C GLY A 336 -8.45 -4.67 14.89
N ALA A 337 -8.23 -3.77 13.93
CA ALA A 337 -8.98 -3.72 12.67
C ALA A 337 -8.33 -4.52 11.54
N LEU A 338 -7.06 -4.90 11.67
CA LEU A 338 -6.33 -5.66 10.66
C LEU A 338 -6.52 -7.16 10.87
N PRO A 339 -6.73 -7.95 9.80
CA PRO A 339 -6.86 -9.42 9.88
C PRO A 339 -5.50 -10.12 9.97
N PHE A 340 -4.40 -9.41 10.03
CA PHE A 340 -3.03 -9.91 10.10
C PHE A 340 -2.22 -9.12 11.13
N PRO A 341 -1.12 -9.69 11.66
CA PRO A 341 -0.32 -9.04 12.69
C PRO A 341 0.33 -7.77 12.16
N ALA A 342 0.32 -6.72 12.97
CA ALA A 342 1.02 -5.47 12.72
C ALA A 342 1.61 -4.98 14.03
N GLU A 343 2.85 -4.55 14.02
CA GLU A 343 3.51 -3.97 15.18
C GLU A 343 3.66 -2.46 14.98
N ILE A 344 2.76 -1.70 15.60
CA ILE A 344 2.82 -0.24 15.50
C ILE A 344 3.99 0.30 16.33
N GLY A 345 5.06 0.67 15.64
CA GLY A 345 6.30 1.19 16.21
C GLY A 345 6.82 2.43 15.48
N LEU A 346 8.00 2.91 15.88
CA LEU A 346 8.69 4.01 15.20
C LEU A 346 9.68 3.45 14.17
N TYR A 347 9.37 3.64 12.89
CA TYR A 347 10.18 3.17 11.77
C TYR A 347 10.94 4.33 11.11
N PRO A 348 12.29 4.36 11.20
CA PRO A 348 13.08 5.51 10.70
C PRO A 348 13.05 5.66 9.19
N LEU A 349 12.98 4.54 8.44
CA LEU A 349 13.06 4.56 6.98
C LEU A 349 11.87 5.28 6.33
N PRO A 350 10.60 4.98 6.66
CA PRO A 350 9.45 5.75 6.16
C PRO A 350 9.49 7.24 6.52
N LEU A 351 10.02 7.59 7.70
CA LEU A 351 10.16 8.98 8.12
C LEU A 351 11.25 9.71 7.31
N ALA A 352 12.36 9.03 7.00
CA ALA A 352 13.40 9.57 6.12
C ALA A 352 12.87 9.76 4.69
N GLU A 353 12.11 8.81 4.18
CA GLU A 353 11.44 8.87 2.88
C GLU A 353 10.48 10.06 2.80
N ALA A 354 9.57 10.20 3.77
CA ALA A 354 8.63 11.33 3.84
C ALA A 354 9.36 12.68 3.95
N SER A 355 10.46 12.74 4.70
CA SER A 355 11.32 13.93 4.81
C SER A 355 11.95 14.30 3.48
N PHE A 356 12.46 13.32 2.75
CA PHE A 356 13.05 13.50 1.43
C PHE A 356 12.01 14.08 0.45
N TYR A 357 10.84 13.44 0.33
CA TYR A 357 9.77 13.92 -0.55
C TYR A 357 9.29 15.31 -0.16
N GLY A 358 9.12 15.58 1.14
CA GLY A 358 8.69 16.88 1.65
C GLY A 358 9.69 18.00 1.31
N LEU A 359 10.98 17.79 1.58
CA LEU A 359 12.01 18.79 1.30
C LEU A 359 12.20 19.02 -0.20
N VAL A 360 12.36 17.95 -0.98
CA VAL A 360 12.58 18.07 -2.44
C VAL A 360 11.40 18.74 -3.12
N SER A 361 10.16 18.37 -2.77
CA SER A 361 8.96 19.00 -3.32
C SER A 361 8.82 20.45 -2.90
N ALA A 362 9.10 20.80 -1.63
CA ALA A 362 9.07 22.18 -1.17
C ALA A 362 10.02 23.07 -1.98
N PHE A 363 11.25 22.63 -2.23
CA PHE A 363 12.19 23.36 -3.08
C PHE A 363 11.77 23.39 -4.55
N LEU A 364 11.30 22.27 -5.10
CA LEU A 364 10.84 22.15 -6.49
C LEU A 364 9.76 23.20 -6.82
N PHE A 365 8.72 23.27 -5.98
CA PHE A 365 7.58 24.16 -6.22
C PHE A 365 7.88 25.64 -5.85
N THR A 366 8.88 25.88 -5.01
CA THR A 366 9.25 27.21 -4.56
C THR A 366 10.25 27.89 -5.50
N LEU A 367 11.10 27.11 -6.17
CA LEU A 367 12.21 27.67 -6.94
C LEU A 367 11.73 28.54 -8.11
N TRP A 368 10.62 28.17 -8.74
CA TRP A 368 10.04 28.96 -9.85
C TRP A 368 9.59 30.37 -9.43
N PRO A 369 8.69 30.57 -8.43
CA PRO A 369 8.30 31.89 -8.00
C PRO A 369 9.49 32.68 -7.42
N LEU A 370 10.43 32.02 -6.75
CA LEU A 370 11.59 32.64 -6.17
C LEU A 370 12.57 33.17 -7.25
N ALA A 371 12.82 32.40 -8.31
CA ALA A 371 13.68 32.84 -9.42
C ALA A 371 13.17 34.11 -10.13
N ARG A 372 11.86 34.32 -10.13
CA ARG A 372 11.27 35.55 -10.71
C ARG A 372 11.59 36.80 -9.90
N THR A 373 11.97 36.72 -8.62
CA THR A 373 12.34 37.86 -7.79
C THR A 373 13.66 38.52 -8.23
N GLU A 374 14.55 37.75 -8.85
CA GLU A 374 15.79 38.32 -9.42
C GLU A 374 15.50 39.34 -10.53
N GLY A 375 14.41 39.13 -11.30
CA GLY A 375 13.98 40.01 -12.39
C GLY A 375 13.25 41.29 -11.94
N VAL A 376 12.89 41.43 -10.67
CA VAL A 376 12.22 42.62 -10.14
C VAL A 376 13.17 43.83 -10.27
N ARG A 377 12.71 44.91 -10.96
CA ARG A 377 13.47 46.13 -11.14
C ARG A 377 13.18 47.11 -10.00
N ALA A 378 14.18 47.95 -9.64
CA ALA A 378 14.00 48.99 -8.65
C ALA A 378 12.84 49.97 -9.02
N ALA A 379 12.61 50.21 -10.31
CA ALA A 379 11.50 51.01 -10.82
C ALA A 379 10.10 50.44 -10.56
N ALA A 380 9.97 49.17 -10.10
CA ALA A 380 8.69 48.55 -9.73
C ALA A 380 8.00 49.25 -8.56
N LEU A 381 8.75 50.00 -7.71
CA LEU A 381 8.21 50.90 -6.67
C LEU A 381 7.24 51.95 -7.22
N TYR A 382 7.50 52.42 -8.45
CA TYR A 382 6.76 53.53 -9.03
C TYR A 382 5.72 53.14 -10.10
N ARG A 383 5.84 51.93 -10.68
CA ARG A 383 5.03 51.52 -11.83
C ARG A 383 4.10 50.33 -11.55
N GLY A 384 4.07 49.84 -10.30
CA GLY A 384 3.35 48.63 -9.96
C GLY A 384 4.11 47.37 -10.41
N ALA A 385 3.75 46.21 -9.84
CA ALA A 385 4.36 44.94 -10.13
C ALA A 385 4.02 44.48 -11.57
N GLY A 386 4.77 44.92 -12.55
CA GLY A 386 4.67 44.58 -13.96
C GLY A 386 5.82 43.66 -14.38
N GLY A 387 5.56 42.39 -14.61
CA GLY A 387 6.34 41.53 -15.47
C GLY A 387 7.66 40.99 -14.93
N GLY A 388 7.64 39.93 -14.17
CA GLY A 388 8.79 39.03 -14.09
C GLY A 388 8.95 38.30 -15.42
N GLY A 389 10.12 38.43 -16.08
CA GLY A 389 10.49 37.62 -17.25
C GLY A 389 10.60 36.12 -16.92
N TRP A 390 10.91 35.33 -17.90
CA TRP A 390 11.24 33.91 -17.69
C TRP A 390 12.46 33.80 -16.76
N PRO A 391 12.48 32.78 -15.84
CA PRO A 391 13.63 32.53 -14.99
C PRO A 391 14.90 32.26 -15.82
N ALA A 392 16.07 32.59 -15.28
CA ALA A 392 17.33 32.27 -15.93
C ALA A 392 17.50 30.76 -16.09
N LEU A 393 18.19 30.32 -17.16
CA LEU A 393 18.38 28.91 -17.49
C LEU A 393 18.90 28.06 -16.32
N ARG A 394 19.79 28.65 -15.49
CA ARG A 394 20.31 28.00 -14.27
C ARG A 394 19.22 27.53 -13.30
N HIS A 395 18.14 28.29 -13.14
CA HIS A 395 17.01 27.93 -12.27
C HIS A 395 16.11 26.90 -12.91
N LEU A 396 15.94 26.95 -14.24
CA LEU A 396 15.22 25.91 -14.98
C LEU A 396 15.96 24.58 -14.89
N LEU A 397 17.27 24.58 -15.02
CA LEU A 397 18.10 23.38 -14.83
C LEU A 397 17.99 22.86 -13.39
N ALA A 398 18.03 23.73 -12.38
CA ALA A 398 17.86 23.34 -10.98
C ALA A 398 16.48 22.71 -10.71
N ILE A 399 15.40 23.26 -11.29
CA ILE A 399 14.04 22.69 -11.22
C ILE A 399 14.01 21.31 -11.90
N GLY A 400 14.63 21.17 -13.09
CA GLY A 400 14.75 19.90 -13.78
C GLY A 400 15.49 18.84 -12.95
N VAL A 401 16.63 19.23 -12.34
CA VAL A 401 17.38 18.34 -11.45
C VAL A 401 16.55 17.91 -10.25
N LEU A 402 15.85 18.85 -9.57
CA LEU A 402 14.99 18.52 -8.44
C LEU A 402 13.84 17.59 -8.85
N ALA A 403 13.26 17.78 -10.04
CA ALA A 403 12.23 16.88 -10.56
C ALA A 403 12.78 15.48 -10.81
N VAL A 404 13.98 15.38 -11.42
CA VAL A 404 14.65 14.08 -11.62
C VAL A 404 15.01 13.43 -10.28
N VAL A 405 15.51 14.19 -9.30
CA VAL A 405 15.80 13.69 -7.96
C VAL A 405 14.53 13.20 -7.26
N LEU A 406 13.41 13.92 -7.40
CA LEU A 406 12.13 13.52 -6.83
C LEU A 406 11.63 12.18 -7.42
N VAL A 407 11.62 12.08 -8.76
CA VAL A 407 11.18 10.87 -9.46
C VAL A 407 12.17 9.71 -9.24
N GLY A 408 13.47 9.99 -9.28
CA GLY A 408 14.51 8.99 -9.01
C GLY A 408 14.44 8.44 -7.59
N GLY A 409 14.21 9.31 -6.60
CA GLY A 409 13.95 8.89 -5.23
C GLY A 409 12.68 8.05 -5.11
N ALA A 410 11.61 8.43 -5.82
CA ALA A 410 10.37 7.67 -5.84
C ALA A 410 10.58 6.26 -6.44
N VAL A 411 11.36 6.12 -7.50
CA VAL A 411 11.75 4.82 -8.08
C VAL A 411 12.57 4.00 -7.09
N TRP A 412 13.54 4.64 -6.43
CA TRP A 412 14.42 3.97 -5.46
C TRP A 412 13.65 3.41 -4.25
N PHE A 413 12.77 4.22 -3.65
CA PHE A 413 12.02 3.81 -2.45
C PHE A 413 10.84 2.88 -2.76
N SER A 414 10.20 2.99 -3.94
CA SER A 414 9.05 2.15 -4.30
C SER A 414 9.45 0.72 -4.71
N GLY A 415 10.67 0.52 -5.21
CA GLY A 415 11.12 -0.75 -5.79
C GLY A 415 10.42 -1.15 -7.11
N VAL A 416 9.34 -0.44 -7.51
CA VAL A 416 8.54 -0.74 -8.72
C VAL A 416 8.62 0.44 -9.69
N TRP A 417 9.62 0.40 -10.57
CA TRP A 417 9.93 1.51 -11.49
C TRP A 417 8.81 1.80 -12.51
N GLU A 418 8.15 0.75 -13.04
CA GLU A 418 7.07 0.89 -14.03
C GLU A 418 5.89 1.67 -13.48
N LEU A 419 5.43 1.31 -12.28
CA LEU A 419 4.31 1.95 -11.62
C LEU A 419 4.64 3.41 -11.25
N THR A 420 5.86 3.64 -10.77
CA THR A 420 6.32 4.98 -10.35
C THR A 420 6.45 5.92 -11.55
N LEU A 421 7.08 5.47 -12.64
CA LEU A 421 7.20 6.29 -13.85
C LEU A 421 5.84 6.51 -14.53
N GLY A 422 4.99 5.48 -14.57
CA GLY A 422 3.62 5.60 -15.07
C GLY A 422 2.82 6.65 -14.31
N SER A 423 2.94 6.67 -12.99
CA SER A 423 2.24 7.63 -12.11
C SER A 423 2.79 9.04 -12.22
N ALA A 424 4.12 9.19 -12.24
CA ALA A 424 4.76 10.48 -12.49
C ALA A 424 4.33 11.04 -13.85
N GLY A 425 4.30 10.20 -14.90
CA GLY A 425 3.78 10.53 -16.21
C GLY A 425 2.30 10.95 -16.17
N GLY A 426 1.47 10.22 -15.42
CA GLY A 426 0.06 10.54 -15.20
C GLY A 426 -0.16 11.89 -14.53
N VAL A 427 0.60 12.19 -13.48
CA VAL A 427 0.55 13.51 -12.79
C VAL A 427 0.98 14.63 -13.74
N ILE A 428 2.05 14.44 -14.50
CA ILE A 428 2.51 15.42 -15.50
C ILE A 428 1.43 15.63 -16.58
N ALA A 429 0.84 14.55 -17.10
CA ALA A 429 -0.22 14.62 -18.09
C ALA A 429 -1.45 15.37 -17.54
N ALA A 430 -1.87 15.06 -16.31
CA ALA A 430 -2.97 15.77 -15.63
C ALA A 430 -2.67 17.27 -15.49
N LEU A 431 -1.46 17.62 -15.06
CA LEU A 431 -1.04 19.04 -14.97
C LEU A 431 -1.06 19.74 -16.33
N LEU A 432 -0.64 19.09 -17.41
CA LEU A 432 -0.67 19.63 -18.77
C LEU A 432 -2.10 19.83 -19.26
N VAL A 433 -2.99 18.87 -19.03
CA VAL A 433 -4.42 18.95 -19.37
C VAL A 433 -5.07 20.10 -18.61
N LEU A 434 -4.82 20.23 -17.31
CA LEU A 434 -5.36 21.30 -16.47
C LEU A 434 -4.79 22.67 -16.87
N ALA A 435 -3.51 22.74 -17.23
CA ALA A 435 -2.89 23.97 -17.75
C ALA A 435 -3.53 24.38 -19.10
N GLY A 436 -3.78 23.41 -19.98
CA GLY A 436 -4.51 23.62 -21.23
C GLY A 436 -5.94 24.10 -20.99
N ALA A 437 -6.65 23.48 -20.04
CA ALA A 437 -8.01 23.92 -19.64
C ALA A 437 -8.00 25.35 -19.08
N ALA A 438 -7.03 25.69 -18.23
CA ALA A 438 -6.86 27.04 -17.69
C ALA A 438 -6.58 28.05 -18.82
N TRP A 439 -5.74 27.71 -19.79
CA TRP A 439 -5.47 28.53 -20.96
C TRP A 439 -6.72 28.73 -21.82
N LEU A 440 -7.49 27.67 -22.10
CA LEU A 440 -8.75 27.72 -22.84
C LEU A 440 -9.79 28.59 -22.13
N LEU A 441 -9.96 28.43 -20.82
CA LEU A 441 -10.89 29.23 -20.02
C LEU A 441 -10.52 30.72 -20.05
N ARG A 442 -9.23 31.05 -19.90
CA ARG A 442 -8.75 32.44 -20.00
C ARG A 442 -8.97 33.03 -21.40
N ARG A 443 -8.73 32.22 -22.45
CA ARG A 443 -8.97 32.65 -23.85
C ARG A 443 -10.45 32.84 -24.11
N GLY A 444 -11.30 31.93 -23.65
CA GLY A 444 -12.74 32.00 -23.72
C GLY A 444 -13.33 33.19 -22.98
N ALA A 445 -12.87 33.46 -21.76
CA ALA A 445 -13.29 34.61 -20.97
C ALA A 445 -12.92 35.95 -21.66
N ARG A 446 -11.72 36.05 -22.26
CA ARG A 446 -11.32 37.21 -23.06
C ARG A 446 -12.18 37.38 -24.31
N ALA A 447 -12.47 36.29 -25.00
CA ALA A 447 -13.33 36.32 -26.19
C ALA A 447 -14.76 36.72 -25.83
N ALA A 448 -15.35 36.16 -24.78
CA ALA A 448 -16.67 36.50 -24.27
C ALA A 448 -16.78 37.98 -23.82
N ALA A 449 -15.73 38.49 -23.17
CA ALA A 449 -15.65 39.88 -22.77
C ALA A 449 -15.64 40.82 -24.00
N ARG A 450 -14.95 40.43 -25.09
CA ARG A 450 -14.87 41.21 -26.35
C ARG A 450 -16.16 41.09 -27.15
N ALA A 451 -16.79 39.91 -27.18
CA ALA A 451 -18.05 39.66 -27.94
C ALA A 451 -19.28 40.37 -27.33
N GLY A 452 -19.14 41.09 -26.25
CA GLY A 452 -20.23 41.86 -25.66
C GLY A 452 -21.30 41.06 -24.93
N LEU A 453 -21.04 39.75 -24.66
CA LEU A 453 -21.92 38.85 -23.91
C LEU A 453 -22.22 39.35 -22.49
N ALA A 454 -21.39 40.25 -21.96
CA ALA A 454 -21.54 40.87 -20.65
C ALA A 454 -22.14 42.30 -20.70
N ARG A 455 -22.69 42.74 -21.87
CA ARG A 455 -23.31 44.07 -21.96
C ARG A 455 -24.55 44.14 -21.04
N GLY A 456 -24.59 45.13 -20.18
CA GLY A 456 -25.65 45.32 -19.18
C GLY A 456 -25.57 44.50 -17.91
N ARG A 457 -24.57 43.59 -17.76
CA ARG A 457 -24.37 42.76 -16.56
C ARG A 457 -23.00 43.03 -15.94
N THR A 458 -22.93 44.04 -15.04
CA THR A 458 -21.67 44.48 -14.42
C THR A 458 -20.95 43.37 -13.67
N GLY A 459 -21.63 42.49 -12.94
CA GLY A 459 -21.05 41.34 -12.23
C GLY A 459 -20.38 40.34 -13.18
N LEU A 460 -21.05 39.98 -14.29
CA LEU A 460 -20.50 39.05 -15.28
C LEU A 460 -19.25 39.66 -15.97
N ARG A 461 -19.28 40.96 -16.25
CA ARG A 461 -18.16 41.67 -16.86
C ARG A 461 -16.94 41.69 -15.94
N LEU A 462 -17.13 41.91 -14.62
CA LEU A 462 -16.08 41.84 -13.62
C LEU A 462 -15.52 40.43 -13.48
N ALA A 463 -16.37 39.41 -13.45
CA ALA A 463 -15.95 38.01 -13.39
C ALA A 463 -15.11 37.60 -14.61
N LEU A 464 -15.58 37.93 -15.83
CA LEU A 464 -14.83 37.66 -17.06
C LEU A 464 -13.50 38.42 -17.13
N ALA A 465 -13.48 39.66 -16.62
CA ALA A 465 -12.26 40.45 -16.53
C ALA A 465 -11.27 39.88 -15.50
N ALA A 466 -11.74 39.34 -14.38
CA ALA A 466 -10.90 38.70 -13.37
C ALA A 466 -10.28 37.40 -13.93
N ILE A 467 -11.07 36.54 -14.61
CA ILE A 467 -10.58 35.28 -15.20
C ILE A 467 -9.66 35.56 -16.40
N GLY A 468 -10.05 36.46 -17.29
CA GLY A 468 -9.31 36.78 -18.52
C GLY A 468 -8.19 37.83 -18.35
N GLY A 469 -8.06 38.44 -17.18
CA GLY A 469 -7.14 39.53 -16.91
C GLY A 469 -5.65 39.18 -17.05
N PRO A 470 -4.78 40.22 -17.02
CA PRO A 470 -3.33 40.01 -17.13
C PRO A 470 -2.70 39.39 -15.88
N ARG A 471 -3.38 39.44 -14.73
CA ARG A 471 -2.95 38.77 -13.51
C ARG A 471 -3.29 37.30 -13.62
N GLU A 472 -2.30 36.42 -13.44
CA GLU A 472 -2.44 34.96 -13.57
C GLU A 472 -3.07 34.30 -12.32
N GLU A 473 -4.15 34.86 -11.78
CA GLU A 473 -4.77 34.38 -10.53
C GLU A 473 -5.65 33.14 -10.72
N ALA A 474 -6.26 32.98 -11.91
CA ALA A 474 -7.13 31.86 -12.20
C ALA A 474 -6.38 30.53 -12.44
N ALA A 475 -5.19 30.56 -13.03
CA ALA A 475 -4.46 29.34 -13.39
C ALA A 475 -4.02 28.52 -12.16
N PRO A 476 -3.44 29.08 -11.09
CA PRO A 476 -3.12 28.32 -9.89
C PRO A 476 -4.32 27.69 -9.21
N VAL A 477 -5.46 28.39 -9.20
CA VAL A 477 -6.72 27.86 -8.62
C VAL A 477 -7.24 26.66 -9.43
N ILE A 478 -7.25 26.76 -10.75
CA ILE A 478 -7.68 25.67 -11.65
C ILE A 478 -6.74 24.46 -11.50
N LEU A 479 -5.42 24.70 -11.43
CA LEU A 479 -4.45 23.63 -11.27
C LEU A 479 -4.60 22.94 -9.92
N SER A 480 -4.69 23.71 -8.83
CA SER A 480 -4.78 23.16 -7.46
C SER A 480 -6.10 22.41 -7.25
N LEU A 481 -7.23 23.05 -7.57
CA LEU A 481 -8.54 22.46 -7.38
C LEU A 481 -8.78 21.28 -8.36
N GLY A 482 -8.38 21.47 -9.62
CA GLY A 482 -8.52 20.45 -10.66
C GLY A 482 -7.69 19.21 -10.34
N LEU A 483 -6.41 19.38 -9.93
CA LEU A 483 -5.57 18.27 -9.55
C LEU A 483 -6.11 17.56 -8.29
N GLY A 484 -6.53 18.32 -7.27
CA GLY A 484 -7.13 17.75 -6.05
C GLY A 484 -8.38 16.92 -6.33
N LEU A 485 -9.29 17.43 -7.17
CA LEU A 485 -10.50 16.69 -7.58
C LEU A 485 -10.15 15.48 -8.45
N SER A 486 -9.17 15.58 -9.35
CA SER A 486 -8.72 14.46 -10.19
C SER A 486 -8.14 13.33 -9.34
N VAL A 487 -7.33 13.65 -8.32
CA VAL A 487 -6.78 12.67 -7.38
C VAL A 487 -7.90 12.01 -6.58
N LEU A 488 -8.83 12.81 -6.04
CA LEU A 488 -9.96 12.28 -5.27
C LEU A 488 -10.84 11.36 -6.12
N ALA A 489 -11.11 11.73 -7.37
CA ALA A 489 -11.86 10.91 -8.30
C ALA A 489 -11.12 9.60 -8.65
N ALA A 490 -9.81 9.67 -8.88
CA ALA A 490 -8.99 8.49 -9.16
C ALA A 490 -8.98 7.52 -7.97
N VAL A 491 -8.77 8.03 -6.74
CA VAL A 491 -8.83 7.22 -5.52
C VAL A 491 -10.20 6.58 -5.35
N GLY A 492 -11.28 7.33 -5.53
CA GLY A 492 -12.64 6.79 -5.43
C GLY A 492 -12.96 5.73 -6.48
N GLN A 493 -12.46 5.88 -7.72
CA GLN A 493 -12.61 4.85 -8.76
C GLN A 493 -11.81 3.59 -8.44
N ILE A 494 -10.61 3.72 -7.91
CA ILE A 494 -9.78 2.57 -7.54
C ILE A 494 -10.44 1.82 -6.36
N ASP A 495 -10.92 2.52 -5.33
CA ASP A 495 -11.65 1.92 -4.21
C ASP A 495 -12.90 1.16 -4.71
N ALA A 496 -13.70 1.78 -5.57
CA ALA A 496 -14.89 1.15 -6.15
C ALA A 496 -14.55 -0.09 -7.00
N ASN A 497 -13.49 -0.02 -7.84
CA ASN A 497 -13.05 -1.15 -8.66
C ASN A 497 -12.47 -2.29 -7.81
N LEU A 498 -11.74 -1.95 -6.73
CA LEU A 498 -11.19 -2.94 -5.81
C LEU A 498 -12.30 -3.69 -5.07
N ARG A 499 -13.32 -2.96 -4.57
CA ARG A 499 -14.51 -3.58 -3.95
C ARG A 499 -15.24 -4.48 -4.94
N MET A 500 -15.49 -4.01 -6.17
CA MET A 500 -16.12 -4.83 -7.20
C MET A 500 -15.30 -6.07 -7.58
N ALA A 501 -13.96 -6.00 -7.55
CA ALA A 501 -13.11 -7.16 -7.81
C ALA A 501 -13.26 -8.18 -6.67
N ILE A 502 -13.21 -7.73 -5.42
CA ILE A 502 -13.42 -8.59 -4.24
C ILE A 502 -14.81 -9.23 -4.27
N ASP A 503 -15.87 -8.45 -4.56
CA ASP A 503 -17.24 -8.96 -4.62
C ASP A 503 -17.45 -9.96 -5.78
N ARG A 504 -16.71 -9.81 -6.89
CA ARG A 504 -16.77 -10.74 -8.03
C ARG A 504 -16.03 -12.05 -7.77
N ASP A 505 -14.93 -12.00 -7.04
CA ASP A 505 -14.11 -13.17 -6.71
C ASP A 505 -14.74 -14.00 -5.58
N LEU A 506 -15.80 -13.48 -4.90
CA LEU A 506 -16.64 -14.20 -3.95
C LEU A 506 -18.01 -14.48 -4.57
N PRO A 507 -18.16 -15.50 -5.42
CA PRO A 507 -19.47 -15.85 -6.00
C PRO A 507 -20.43 -16.23 -4.88
N GLU A 508 -21.63 -15.64 -4.87
CA GLU A 508 -22.72 -15.98 -3.93
C GLU A 508 -23.09 -17.47 -3.93
N ARG A 509 -22.73 -18.16 -5.01
CA ARG A 509 -22.81 -19.62 -5.15
C ARG A 509 -21.50 -20.12 -5.77
N ALA A 510 -20.65 -20.71 -4.94
CA ALA A 510 -19.50 -21.43 -5.47
C ALA A 510 -19.99 -22.57 -6.38
N PRO A 511 -19.41 -22.74 -7.59
CA PRO A 511 -19.75 -23.89 -8.42
C PRO A 511 -19.43 -25.17 -7.67
N SER A 512 -20.36 -26.13 -7.71
CA SER A 512 -20.20 -27.40 -7.01
C SER A 512 -19.10 -28.29 -7.59
N TYR A 513 -18.70 -28.03 -8.84
CA TYR A 513 -17.68 -28.79 -9.56
C TYR A 513 -16.86 -27.83 -10.45
N PHE A 514 -15.57 -28.06 -10.52
CA PHE A 514 -14.66 -27.48 -11.51
C PHE A 514 -14.16 -28.60 -12.41
N PHE A 515 -14.39 -28.45 -13.71
CA PHE A 515 -13.85 -29.36 -14.71
C PHE A 515 -12.69 -28.62 -15.41
N VAL A 516 -11.51 -29.21 -15.36
CA VAL A 516 -10.30 -28.68 -15.98
C VAL A 516 -9.86 -29.60 -17.11
N ASP A 517 -9.11 -29.08 -18.05
CA ASP A 517 -8.56 -29.82 -19.21
C ASP A 517 -9.59 -30.37 -20.21
N ILE A 518 -10.79 -29.78 -20.29
CA ILE A 518 -11.73 -30.12 -21.35
C ILE A 518 -11.19 -29.51 -22.66
N GLN A 519 -10.84 -30.40 -23.59
CA GLN A 519 -10.37 -29.97 -24.91
C GLN A 519 -11.53 -29.41 -25.75
N PRO A 520 -11.29 -28.47 -26.71
CA PRO A 520 -12.34 -27.85 -27.51
C PRO A 520 -13.25 -28.85 -28.26
N ASP A 521 -12.72 -29.99 -28.64
CA ASP A 521 -13.43 -31.09 -29.32
C ASP A 521 -14.31 -31.92 -28.38
N GLN A 522 -14.14 -31.80 -27.06
CA GLN A 522 -14.90 -32.50 -26.02
C GLN A 522 -16.06 -31.69 -25.47
N ILE A 523 -16.09 -30.36 -25.72
CA ILE A 523 -17.10 -29.44 -25.15
C ILE A 523 -18.50 -29.81 -25.55
N ASP A 524 -18.74 -30.14 -26.83
CA ASP A 524 -20.08 -30.51 -27.33
C ASP A 524 -20.61 -31.83 -26.71
N GLY A 525 -19.73 -32.73 -26.32
CA GLY A 525 -20.09 -33.95 -25.63
C GLY A 525 -20.25 -33.81 -24.10
N PHE A 526 -19.70 -32.74 -23.54
CA PHE A 526 -19.74 -32.43 -22.11
C PHE A 526 -21.00 -31.60 -21.76
N LEU A 527 -21.44 -30.69 -22.62
CA LEU A 527 -22.66 -29.87 -22.47
C LEU A 527 -23.91 -30.72 -22.74
#